data_126738ff6e979c82ca4509fe1a5f9cdc
#
_entry.id   126738ff6e979c82ca4509fe1a5f9cdc
#
_cell.length_a   1.000
_cell.length_b   1.000
_cell.length_c   1.000
_cell.angle_alpha   90.00
_cell.angle_beta   90.00
_cell.angle_gamma   90.00
#
_symmetry.space_group_name_H-M   'P 1'
#
loop_
_entity.id
_entity.type
_entity.pdbx_description
1 polymer ?
#
loop_
_entity_poly.entity_id
_entity_poly.type
_entity_poly.pdbx_seq_one_letter_code
_entity_poly.pdbx_strand_id
1 'polypeptide(L)'
;DVLKQIIEGYGYKTKVLEESIALAYEGLVDNDLTGIAISMGAGMCNICVMYQGMSSLSFSVARGGDWIDQNVANDCGCPVAKVTAVKENSSQLDLTKSAINDIYQEGSEEYNIINAIRSYYGALVNYLLTNLTHQFNNAESVPNFPDKVPVVFGGGTALVKGFMEVVGEQFNQEEFPIPVKDFTLVEDAHTAVARGCLSEAQLIEEEEGETKEE
;
A
#
# COMPACT_ATOMS: atom_id res chain seq x y z
N ASP A 1 17.50 -1.84 17.83
CA ASP A 1 17.50 -0.70 17.63
C ASP A 1 18.72 0.20 17.68
N VAL A 2 19.72 -0.17 16.84
CA VAL A 2 20.98 0.57 16.72
C VAL A 2 20.73 1.98 16.19
N LEU A 3 19.88 2.14 15.17
CA LEU A 3 19.55 3.47 14.61
C LEU A 3 18.92 4.39 15.65
N LYS A 4 17.97 3.88 16.43
CA LYS A 4 17.35 4.62 17.54
C LYS A 4 18.41 5.12 18.52
N GLN A 5 19.29 4.24 18.98
CA GLN A 5 20.37 4.59 19.92
C GLN A 5 21.33 5.65 19.34
N ILE A 6 21.66 5.57 18.04
CA ILE A 6 22.51 6.56 17.37
C ILE A 6 21.82 7.94 17.37
N ILE A 7 20.55 8.01 16.98
CA ILE A 7 19.81 9.28 16.90
C ILE A 7 19.59 9.88 18.28
N GLU A 8 19.25 9.07 19.27
CA GLU A 8 19.12 9.49 20.67
C GLU A 8 20.47 9.96 21.26
N GLY A 9 21.58 9.37 20.83
CA GLY A 9 22.93 9.81 21.20
C GLY A 9 23.26 11.22 20.70
N TYR A 10 22.59 11.73 19.67
CA TYR A 10 22.67 13.12 19.23
C TYR A 10 21.69 14.07 19.95
N GLY A 11 20.93 13.57 20.93
CA GLY A 11 20.00 14.38 21.73
C GLY A 11 18.59 14.50 21.16
N TYR A 12 18.25 13.75 20.12
CA TYR A 12 16.90 13.73 19.55
C TYR A 12 16.01 12.69 20.25
N LYS A 13 14.75 13.02 20.48
CA LYS A 13 13.73 12.03 20.82
C LYS A 13 13.39 11.19 19.60
N THR A 14 13.14 9.90 19.77
CA THR A 14 12.78 9.01 18.67
C THR A 14 11.56 8.17 18.99
N LYS A 15 10.67 8.03 17.99
CA LYS A 15 9.56 7.09 17.99
C LYS A 15 9.70 6.16 16.78
N VAL A 16 9.42 4.88 16.98
CA VAL A 16 9.34 3.91 15.89
C VAL A 16 7.90 3.87 15.41
N LEU A 17 7.71 4.07 14.11
CA LEU A 17 6.40 4.06 13.45
C LEU A 17 6.37 2.95 12.41
N GLU A 18 5.26 2.22 12.32
CA GLU A 18 5.04 1.25 11.25
C GLU A 18 4.79 1.98 9.93
N GLU A 19 5.29 1.43 8.83
CA GLU A 19 5.25 2.05 7.52
C GLU A 19 3.83 2.35 7.03
N SER A 20 2.88 1.44 7.28
CA SER A 20 1.46 1.64 6.92
C SER A 20 0.79 2.72 7.77
N ILE A 21 1.19 2.87 9.04
CA ILE A 21 0.70 3.94 9.91
C ILE A 21 1.25 5.29 9.43
N ALA A 22 2.54 5.36 9.09
CA ALA A 22 3.11 6.57 8.51
C ALA A 22 2.39 6.95 7.20
N LEU A 23 2.12 5.97 6.34
CA LEU A 23 1.33 6.20 5.12
C LEU A 23 -0.08 6.71 5.42
N ALA A 24 -0.71 6.24 6.49
CA ALA A 24 -2.03 6.71 6.92
C ALA A 24 -1.99 8.17 7.36
N TYR A 25 -0.97 8.59 8.10
CA TYR A 25 -0.77 10.00 8.48
C TYR A 25 -0.57 10.93 7.28
N GLU A 26 -0.08 10.43 6.16
CA GLU A 26 0.03 11.21 4.93
C GLU A 26 -1.28 11.19 4.11
N GLY A 27 -1.86 10.01 3.91
CA GLY A 27 -2.92 9.80 2.94
C GLY A 27 -4.34 9.97 3.49
N LEU A 28 -4.53 10.02 4.81
CA LEU A 28 -5.85 10.09 5.45
C LEU A 28 -6.13 11.39 6.21
N VAL A 29 -5.27 12.39 6.11
CA VAL A 29 -5.42 13.67 6.83
C VAL A 29 -6.79 14.31 6.55
N ASP A 30 -7.20 14.38 5.28
CA ASP A 30 -8.47 14.99 4.87
C ASP A 30 -9.71 14.18 5.30
N ASN A 31 -9.51 13.02 5.93
CA ASN A 31 -10.58 12.14 6.41
C ASN A 31 -10.47 11.87 7.93
N ASP A 32 -10.00 12.85 8.69
CA ASP A 32 -9.81 12.77 10.15
C ASP A 32 -9.00 11.52 10.56
N LEU A 33 -7.97 11.20 9.78
CA LEU A 33 -7.14 10.00 9.96
C LEU A 33 -8.00 8.72 10.11
N THR A 34 -9.07 8.61 9.31
CA THR A 34 -9.99 7.47 9.31
C THR A 34 -10.00 6.82 7.92
N GLY A 35 -9.64 5.54 7.83
CA GLY A 35 -9.55 4.82 6.56
C GLY A 35 -8.58 3.64 6.62
N ILE A 36 -8.18 3.18 5.45
CA ILE A 36 -7.25 2.07 5.28
C ILE A 36 -6.04 2.55 4.51
N ALA A 37 -4.84 2.26 5.02
CA ALA A 37 -3.59 2.53 4.33
C ALA A 37 -2.86 1.23 4.00
N ILE A 38 -2.40 1.09 2.75
CA ILE A 38 -1.71 -0.10 2.24
C ILE A 38 -0.41 0.35 1.58
N SER A 39 0.72 0.09 2.24
CA SER A 39 2.05 0.29 1.66
C SER A 39 2.50 -0.97 0.94
N MET A 40 2.82 -0.85 -0.35
CA MET A 40 3.21 -1.96 -1.22
C MET A 40 4.69 -1.87 -1.58
N GLY A 41 5.52 -2.58 -0.82
CA GLY A 41 6.95 -2.69 -1.07
C GLY A 41 7.33 -3.82 -2.03
N ALA A 42 8.64 -4.04 -2.21
CA ALA A 42 9.17 -5.14 -3.00
C ALA A 42 8.93 -6.51 -2.32
N GLY A 43 9.37 -6.66 -1.06
CA GLY A 43 9.29 -7.93 -0.32
C GLY A 43 8.00 -8.14 0.46
N MET A 44 7.31 -7.08 0.85
CA MET A 44 6.11 -7.16 1.68
C MET A 44 5.14 -6.01 1.41
N CYS A 45 3.88 -6.22 1.84
CA CYS A 45 2.90 -5.16 1.95
C CYS A 45 2.49 -5.00 3.41
N ASN A 46 2.37 -3.74 3.85
CA ASN A 46 1.96 -3.37 5.19
C ASN A 46 0.58 -2.71 5.13
N ILE A 47 -0.32 -3.15 5.99
CA ILE A 47 -1.71 -2.70 6.01
C ILE A 47 -2.03 -2.11 7.38
N CYS A 48 -2.73 -0.99 7.41
CA CYS A 48 -3.23 -0.36 8.61
C CYS A 48 -4.69 0.08 8.41
N VAL A 49 -5.53 -0.18 9.41
CA VAL A 49 -6.88 0.37 9.53
C VAL A 49 -6.84 1.43 10.63
N MET A 50 -7.05 2.67 10.24
CA MET A 50 -7.08 3.84 11.14
C MET A 50 -8.51 4.25 11.43
N TYR A 51 -8.77 4.67 12.66
CA TYR A 51 -10.02 5.29 13.08
C TYR A 51 -9.73 6.46 14.01
N GLN A 52 -10.05 7.67 13.57
CA GLN A 52 -9.84 8.91 14.33
C GLN A 52 -8.40 9.04 14.89
N GLY A 53 -7.41 8.83 14.04
CA GLY A 53 -6.01 8.92 14.40
C GLY A 53 -5.42 7.72 15.15
N MET A 54 -6.24 6.74 15.52
CA MET A 54 -5.77 5.53 16.20
C MET A 54 -5.70 4.34 15.25
N SER A 55 -4.58 3.60 15.30
CA SER A 55 -4.46 2.33 14.60
C SER A 55 -5.30 1.26 15.29
N SER A 56 -6.36 0.81 14.62
CA SER A 56 -7.26 -0.23 15.13
C SER A 56 -6.79 -1.63 14.74
N LEU A 57 -6.11 -1.74 13.60
CA LEU A 57 -5.56 -2.98 13.07
C LEU A 57 -4.33 -2.65 12.25
N SER A 58 -3.23 -3.37 12.49
CA SER A 58 -2.03 -3.29 11.68
C SER A 58 -1.41 -4.67 11.51
N PHE A 59 -1.00 -4.99 10.29
CA PHE A 59 -0.34 -6.25 9.97
C PHE A 59 0.44 -6.17 8.65
N SER A 60 1.33 -7.14 8.44
CA SER A 60 2.11 -7.25 7.21
C SER A 60 1.89 -8.59 6.54
N VAL A 61 1.98 -8.62 5.23
CA VAL A 61 2.02 -9.85 4.43
C VAL A 61 3.34 -9.94 3.68
N ALA A 62 3.98 -11.12 3.70
CA ALA A 62 5.28 -11.37 3.06
C ALA A 62 5.11 -11.61 1.55
N ARG A 63 4.38 -10.72 0.87
CA ARG A 63 4.23 -10.65 -0.59
C ARG A 63 4.27 -9.20 -1.03
N GLY A 64 5.00 -8.93 -2.10
CA GLY A 64 5.12 -7.61 -2.70
C GLY A 64 5.55 -7.71 -4.17
N GLY A 65 6.27 -6.73 -4.66
CA GLY A 65 6.70 -6.67 -6.06
C GLY A 65 7.57 -7.86 -6.49
N ASP A 66 8.45 -8.33 -5.61
CA ASP A 66 9.34 -9.49 -5.89
C ASP A 66 8.55 -10.78 -6.06
N TRP A 67 7.46 -10.94 -5.32
CA TRP A 67 6.55 -12.08 -5.47
C TRP A 67 5.90 -12.10 -6.86
N ILE A 68 5.50 -10.92 -7.38
CA ILE A 68 4.98 -10.79 -8.75
C ILE A 68 6.05 -11.22 -9.73
N ASP A 69 7.27 -10.65 -9.63
CA ASP A 69 8.37 -10.91 -10.56
C ASP A 69 8.73 -12.39 -10.63
N GLN A 70 8.82 -13.06 -9.47
CA GLN A 70 9.19 -14.46 -9.40
C GLN A 70 8.12 -15.36 -10.06
N ASN A 71 6.84 -15.09 -9.80
CA ASN A 71 5.77 -15.92 -10.36
C ASN A 71 5.61 -15.71 -11.87
N VAL A 72 5.67 -14.47 -12.35
CA VAL A 72 5.66 -14.16 -13.78
C VAL A 72 6.84 -14.82 -14.51
N ALA A 73 8.04 -14.76 -13.93
CA ALA A 73 9.22 -15.37 -14.49
C ALA A 73 9.07 -16.89 -14.63
N ASN A 74 8.51 -17.55 -13.61
CA ASN A 74 8.24 -18.98 -13.63
C ASN A 74 7.21 -19.35 -14.70
N ASP A 75 6.10 -18.62 -14.78
CA ASP A 75 5.01 -18.91 -15.73
C ASP A 75 5.40 -18.65 -17.18
N CYS A 76 6.16 -17.57 -17.42
CA CYS A 76 6.64 -17.20 -18.77
C CYS A 76 7.94 -17.94 -19.16
N GLY A 77 8.57 -18.67 -18.27
CA GLY A 77 9.84 -19.37 -18.53
C GLY A 77 11.00 -18.41 -18.85
N CYS A 78 11.02 -17.23 -18.23
CA CYS A 78 12.03 -16.20 -18.49
C CYS A 78 12.78 -15.80 -17.19
N PRO A 79 13.96 -15.16 -17.29
CA PRO A 79 14.69 -14.68 -16.12
C PRO A 79 13.88 -13.62 -15.33
N VAL A 80 13.93 -13.68 -13.99
CA VAL A 80 13.29 -12.70 -13.09
C VAL A 80 13.74 -11.28 -13.43
N ALA A 81 15.03 -11.06 -13.68
CA ALA A 81 15.57 -9.75 -14.07
C ALA A 81 14.90 -9.14 -15.31
N LYS A 82 14.41 -9.96 -16.25
CA LYS A 82 13.64 -9.49 -17.40
C LYS A 82 12.28 -8.96 -16.99
N VAL A 83 11.59 -9.68 -16.11
CA VAL A 83 10.28 -9.26 -15.58
C VAL A 83 10.42 -7.98 -14.77
N THR A 84 11.40 -7.92 -13.86
CA THR A 84 11.68 -6.71 -13.06
C THR A 84 11.95 -5.51 -13.96
N ALA A 85 12.77 -5.67 -15.00
CA ALA A 85 13.07 -4.58 -15.94
C ALA A 85 11.82 -4.10 -16.70
N VAL A 86 10.91 -4.99 -17.09
CA VAL A 86 9.61 -4.63 -17.71
C VAL A 86 8.73 -3.89 -16.71
N LYS A 87 8.62 -4.39 -15.49
CA LYS A 87 7.78 -3.82 -14.43
C LYS A 87 8.26 -2.43 -13.98
N GLU A 88 9.56 -2.24 -13.84
CA GLU A 88 10.15 -0.97 -13.39
C GLU A 88 10.27 0.08 -14.49
N ASN A 89 10.13 -0.31 -15.75
CA ASN A 89 10.08 0.63 -16.86
C ASN A 89 8.71 1.31 -16.94
N SER A 90 8.43 2.13 -15.93
CA SER A 90 7.13 2.80 -15.70
C SER A 90 6.66 3.70 -16.86
N SER A 91 7.55 4.09 -17.77
CA SER A 91 7.19 4.89 -18.95
C SER A 91 6.48 4.08 -20.05
N GLN A 92 6.58 2.75 -20.01
CA GLN A 92 6.03 1.87 -21.04
C GLN A 92 4.98 0.90 -20.49
N LEU A 93 5.05 0.51 -19.21
CA LEU A 93 4.10 -0.42 -18.62
C LEU A 93 2.79 0.28 -18.26
N ASP A 94 1.71 -0.15 -18.86
CA ASP A 94 0.34 0.22 -18.52
C ASP A 94 -0.49 -1.05 -18.35
N LEU A 95 -0.98 -1.28 -17.14
CA LEU A 95 -1.73 -2.48 -16.77
C LEU A 95 -3.23 -2.40 -17.16
N THR A 96 -3.69 -1.32 -17.79
CA THR A 96 -5.07 -1.27 -18.29
C THR A 96 -5.27 -2.28 -19.42
N LYS A 97 -6.43 -2.94 -19.45
CA LYS A 97 -6.72 -3.93 -20.50
C LYS A 97 -6.67 -3.33 -21.89
N SER A 98 -7.15 -2.08 -22.06
CA SER A 98 -7.12 -1.38 -23.33
C SER A 98 -5.68 -1.17 -23.81
N ALA A 99 -4.79 -0.65 -22.96
CA ALA A 99 -3.41 -0.40 -23.32
C ALA A 99 -2.67 -1.69 -23.72
N ILE A 100 -2.88 -2.78 -22.97
CA ILE A 100 -2.25 -4.07 -23.27
C ILE A 100 -2.65 -4.56 -24.68
N ASN A 101 -3.94 -4.51 -25.00
CA ASN A 101 -4.46 -4.98 -26.27
C ASN A 101 -4.09 -4.05 -27.44
N ASP A 102 -3.94 -2.74 -27.19
CA ASP A 102 -3.64 -1.77 -28.24
C ASP A 102 -2.13 -1.70 -28.58
N ILE A 103 -1.26 -1.95 -27.59
CA ILE A 103 0.19 -1.77 -27.72
C ILE A 103 0.89 -3.07 -28.10
N TYR A 104 0.46 -4.22 -27.58
CA TYR A 104 1.16 -5.48 -27.71
C TYR A 104 0.41 -6.46 -28.61
N GLN A 105 1.17 -7.13 -29.48
CA GLN A 105 0.60 -8.15 -30.36
C GLN A 105 0.26 -9.40 -29.54
N GLU A 106 -0.98 -9.83 -29.59
CA GLU A 106 -1.45 -11.06 -28.94
C GLU A 106 -0.56 -12.26 -29.32
N GLY A 107 -0.12 -12.99 -28.29
CA GLY A 107 0.77 -14.13 -28.41
C GLY A 107 2.26 -13.81 -28.52
N SER A 108 2.65 -12.52 -28.55
CA SER A 108 4.06 -12.15 -28.42
C SER A 108 4.58 -12.43 -27.00
N GLU A 109 5.90 -12.53 -26.87
CA GLU A 109 6.54 -12.75 -25.56
C GLU A 109 6.24 -11.58 -24.59
N GLU A 110 6.31 -10.34 -25.10
CA GLU A 110 6.00 -9.14 -24.32
C GLU A 110 4.54 -9.12 -23.88
N TYR A 111 3.60 -9.43 -24.76
CA TYR A 111 2.18 -9.54 -24.42
C TYR A 111 1.95 -10.56 -23.31
N ASN A 112 2.58 -11.73 -23.39
CA ASN A 112 2.43 -12.78 -22.37
C ASN A 112 2.99 -12.34 -21.03
N ILE A 113 4.17 -11.71 -20.99
CA ILE A 113 4.79 -11.20 -19.75
C ILE A 113 3.90 -10.13 -19.11
N ILE A 114 3.40 -9.16 -19.88
CA ILE A 114 2.60 -8.05 -19.34
C ILE A 114 1.24 -8.52 -18.83
N ASN A 115 0.59 -9.43 -19.55
CA ASN A 115 -0.65 -10.05 -19.06
C ASN A 115 -0.42 -10.89 -17.79
N ALA A 116 0.70 -11.60 -17.70
CA ALA A 116 1.07 -12.30 -16.48
C ALA A 116 1.33 -11.31 -15.33
N ILE A 117 2.07 -10.21 -15.56
CA ILE A 117 2.27 -9.15 -14.56
C ILE A 117 0.91 -8.64 -14.06
N ARG A 118 0.01 -8.25 -14.97
CA ARG A 118 -1.33 -7.78 -14.61
C ARG A 118 -2.11 -8.80 -13.78
N SER A 119 -2.06 -10.06 -14.17
CA SER A 119 -2.74 -11.15 -13.46
C SER A 119 -2.20 -11.34 -12.04
N TYR A 120 -0.88 -11.27 -11.86
CA TYR A 120 -0.26 -11.38 -10.54
C TYR A 120 -0.46 -10.12 -9.68
N TYR A 121 -0.58 -8.92 -10.26
CA TYR A 121 -1.07 -7.75 -9.53
C TYR A 121 -2.50 -7.97 -9.01
N GLY A 122 -3.40 -8.49 -9.84
CA GLY A 122 -4.75 -8.87 -9.41
C GLY A 122 -4.75 -9.89 -8.28
N ALA A 123 -3.93 -10.94 -8.41
CA ALA A 123 -3.79 -11.96 -7.37
C ALA A 123 -3.22 -11.39 -6.05
N LEU A 124 -2.26 -10.45 -6.12
CA LEU A 124 -1.73 -9.78 -4.93
C LEU A 124 -2.80 -8.92 -4.27
N VAL A 125 -3.51 -8.08 -5.02
CA VAL A 125 -4.59 -7.23 -4.49
C VAL A 125 -5.67 -8.08 -3.83
N ASN A 126 -6.14 -9.13 -4.51
CA ASN A 126 -7.13 -10.06 -3.94
C ASN A 126 -6.63 -10.70 -2.64
N TYR A 127 -5.36 -11.11 -2.60
CA TYR A 127 -4.74 -11.65 -1.40
C TYR A 127 -4.70 -10.63 -0.25
N LEU A 128 -4.38 -9.36 -0.52
CA LEU A 128 -4.37 -8.30 0.48
C LEU A 128 -5.78 -8.05 1.04
N LEU A 129 -6.78 -7.90 0.17
CA LEU A 129 -8.18 -7.67 0.57
C LEU A 129 -8.75 -8.85 1.37
N THR A 130 -8.46 -10.08 0.95
CA THR A 130 -8.87 -11.30 1.67
C THR A 130 -8.24 -11.37 3.07
N ASN A 131 -6.93 -11.08 3.18
CA ASN A 131 -6.26 -11.07 4.48
C ASN A 131 -6.80 -9.95 5.37
N LEU A 132 -7.06 -8.76 4.83
CA LEU A 132 -7.65 -7.66 5.59
C LEU A 132 -9.04 -8.04 6.12
N THR A 133 -9.89 -8.61 5.28
CA THR A 133 -11.21 -9.13 5.68
C THR A 133 -11.09 -10.16 6.81
N HIS A 134 -10.16 -11.11 6.67
CA HIS A 134 -9.94 -12.13 7.68
C HIS A 134 -9.43 -11.54 9.00
N GLN A 135 -8.43 -10.67 8.95
CA GLN A 135 -7.88 -10.04 10.16
C GLN A 135 -8.92 -9.14 10.86
N PHE A 136 -9.67 -8.35 10.09
CA PHE A 136 -10.72 -7.49 10.63
C PHE A 136 -11.82 -8.30 11.34
N ASN A 137 -12.29 -9.37 10.72
CA ASN A 137 -13.34 -10.22 11.27
C ASN A 137 -12.91 -11.02 12.52
N ASN A 138 -11.61 -11.24 12.70
CA ASN A 138 -11.04 -11.97 13.85
C ASN A 138 -10.46 -11.07 14.93
N ALA A 139 -10.41 -9.77 14.72
CA ALA A 139 -9.91 -8.83 15.74
C ALA A 139 -10.89 -8.72 16.92
N GLU A 140 -10.34 -8.70 18.14
CA GLU A 140 -11.16 -8.63 19.38
C GLU A 140 -11.93 -7.32 19.52
N SER A 141 -11.38 -6.24 18.99
CA SER A 141 -11.98 -4.91 19.06
C SER A 141 -11.66 -4.14 17.78
N VAL A 142 -12.68 -3.94 16.97
CA VAL A 142 -12.57 -3.10 15.75
C VAL A 142 -13.65 -2.02 15.80
N PRO A 143 -13.36 -0.81 15.29
CA PRO A 143 -14.33 0.26 15.24
C PRO A 143 -15.47 -0.10 14.27
N ASN A 144 -16.67 0.40 14.57
CA ASN A 144 -17.72 0.44 13.59
C ASN A 144 -17.57 1.70 12.74
N PHE A 145 -17.51 1.54 11.43
CA PHE A 145 -17.42 2.64 10.48
C PHE A 145 -18.83 3.04 10.03
N PRO A 146 -19.40 4.15 10.57
CA PRO A 146 -20.73 4.60 10.19
C PRO A 146 -20.78 5.12 8.74
N ASP A 147 -19.67 5.66 8.27
CA ASP A 147 -19.50 6.23 6.94
C ASP A 147 -18.52 5.42 6.10
N LYS A 148 -18.60 5.63 4.78
CA LYS A 148 -17.64 5.06 3.86
C LYS A 148 -16.27 5.72 4.01
N VAL A 149 -15.21 4.91 4.06
CA VAL A 149 -13.83 5.36 4.25
C VAL A 149 -12.98 5.20 3.00
N PRO A 150 -11.97 6.05 2.79
CA PRO A 150 -11.02 5.88 1.70
C PRO A 150 -10.06 4.72 1.99
N VAL A 151 -9.55 4.13 0.91
CA VAL A 151 -8.40 3.21 0.93
C VAL A 151 -7.27 3.86 0.16
N VAL A 152 -6.15 4.14 0.84
CA VAL A 152 -4.98 4.77 0.24
C VAL A 152 -3.87 3.77 0.01
N PHE A 153 -3.27 3.82 -1.16
CA PHE A 153 -2.12 2.99 -1.53
C PHE A 153 -0.87 3.84 -1.64
N GLY A 154 0.27 3.26 -1.26
CA GLY A 154 1.60 3.83 -1.42
C GLY A 154 2.64 2.76 -1.65
N GLY A 155 3.90 3.20 -1.79
CA GLY A 155 5.03 2.31 -2.06
C GLY A 155 5.26 2.04 -3.55
N GLY A 156 6.49 1.65 -3.89
CA GLY A 156 6.93 1.52 -5.27
C GLY A 156 6.14 0.54 -6.13
N THR A 157 5.62 -0.54 -5.54
CA THR A 157 4.83 -1.55 -6.25
C THR A 157 3.46 -1.02 -6.71
N ALA A 158 2.88 -0.03 -6.02
CA ALA A 158 1.60 0.57 -6.39
C ALA A 158 1.69 1.64 -7.51
N LEU A 159 2.90 2.06 -7.90
CA LEU A 159 3.11 3.15 -8.86
C LEU A 159 2.87 2.79 -10.33
N VAL A 160 2.68 1.53 -10.64
CA VAL A 160 2.47 1.10 -12.02
C VAL A 160 1.17 1.69 -12.57
N LYS A 161 1.22 2.22 -13.77
CA LYS A 161 0.04 2.77 -14.45
C LYS A 161 -1.02 1.69 -14.65
N GLY A 162 -2.28 2.01 -14.41
CA GLY A 162 -3.41 1.06 -14.47
C GLY A 162 -3.61 0.24 -13.19
N PHE A 163 -2.78 0.44 -12.14
CA PHE A 163 -2.94 -0.28 -10.87
C PHE A 163 -4.33 -0.09 -10.25
N MET A 164 -4.89 1.12 -10.27
CA MET A 164 -6.23 1.39 -9.72
C MET A 164 -7.35 0.66 -10.47
N GLU A 165 -7.19 0.39 -11.78
CA GLU A 165 -8.13 -0.45 -12.53
C GLU A 165 -8.08 -1.89 -12.00
N VAL A 166 -6.87 -2.41 -11.76
CA VAL A 166 -6.69 -3.75 -11.20
C VAL A 166 -7.30 -3.85 -9.79
N VAL A 167 -7.12 -2.82 -8.95
CA VAL A 167 -7.75 -2.76 -7.62
C VAL A 167 -9.28 -2.82 -7.74
N GLY A 168 -9.85 -1.99 -8.61
CA GLY A 168 -11.31 -1.93 -8.81
C GLY A 168 -11.90 -3.26 -9.30
N GLU A 169 -11.16 -4.02 -10.11
CA GLU A 169 -11.60 -5.34 -10.60
C GLU A 169 -11.59 -6.43 -9.52
N GLN A 170 -10.73 -6.29 -8.51
CA GLN A 170 -10.62 -7.28 -7.43
C GLN A 170 -11.51 -6.97 -6.24
N PHE A 171 -12.02 -5.75 -6.13
CA PHE A 171 -12.80 -5.31 -4.98
C PHE A 171 -14.27 -5.68 -5.10
N ASN A 172 -14.81 -6.29 -4.04
CA ASN A 172 -16.23 -6.55 -3.89
C ASN A 172 -16.72 -6.01 -2.54
N GLN A 173 -17.53 -4.94 -2.57
CA GLN A 173 -18.04 -4.30 -1.34
C GLN A 173 -18.92 -5.24 -0.51
N GLU A 174 -19.66 -6.18 -1.12
CA GLU A 174 -20.55 -7.09 -0.39
C GLU A 174 -19.79 -8.08 0.49
N GLU A 175 -18.56 -8.41 0.10
CA GLU A 175 -17.67 -9.33 0.82
C GLU A 175 -16.71 -8.61 1.77
N PHE A 176 -16.64 -7.26 1.71
CA PHE A 176 -15.67 -6.49 2.46
C PHE A 176 -16.31 -5.88 3.72
N PRO A 177 -15.71 -6.06 4.92
CA PRO A 177 -16.35 -5.74 6.19
C PRO A 177 -16.42 -4.23 6.49
N ILE A 178 -15.65 -3.41 5.76
CA ILE A 178 -15.56 -1.96 5.95
C ILE A 178 -16.20 -1.28 4.72
N PRO A 179 -17.13 -0.32 4.92
CA PRO A 179 -17.70 0.40 3.79
C PRO A 179 -16.64 1.30 3.13
N VAL A 180 -16.32 1.04 1.86
CA VAL A 180 -15.30 1.78 1.12
C VAL A 180 -15.92 2.88 0.28
N LYS A 181 -15.31 4.08 0.32
CA LYS A 181 -15.69 5.25 -0.47
C LYS A 181 -14.99 5.23 -1.83
N ASP A 182 -13.68 5.15 -1.81
CA ASP A 182 -12.82 5.20 -3.00
C ASP A 182 -11.45 4.54 -2.72
N PHE A 183 -10.70 4.38 -3.80
CA PHE A 183 -9.31 3.91 -3.77
C PHE A 183 -8.43 5.00 -4.37
N THR A 184 -7.36 5.39 -3.68
CA THR A 184 -6.45 6.43 -4.14
C THR A 184 -4.99 6.01 -3.98
N LEU A 185 -4.13 6.54 -4.83
CA LEU A 185 -2.68 6.48 -4.66
C LEU A 185 -2.24 7.79 -4.01
N VAL A 186 -1.41 7.70 -2.96
CA VAL A 186 -0.85 8.91 -2.34
C VAL A 186 0.02 9.68 -3.32
N GLU A 187 -0.01 11.00 -3.25
CA GLU A 187 0.91 11.85 -4.02
C GLU A 187 2.36 11.54 -3.63
N ASP A 188 3.24 11.51 -4.63
CA ASP A 188 4.66 11.21 -4.45
C ASP A 188 4.90 10.04 -3.47
N ALA A 189 4.43 8.84 -3.86
CA ALA A 189 4.48 7.63 -3.05
C ALA A 189 5.90 7.25 -2.58
N HIS A 190 6.97 7.78 -3.22
CA HIS A 190 8.34 7.56 -2.79
C HIS A 190 8.70 8.28 -1.48
N THR A 191 8.10 9.43 -1.22
CA THR A 191 8.34 10.23 -0.01
C THR A 191 7.20 10.19 0.99
N ALA A 192 6.07 9.60 0.63
CA ALA A 192 4.85 9.58 1.43
C ALA A 192 5.06 9.07 2.87
N VAL A 193 5.79 7.97 3.05
CA VAL A 193 6.11 7.43 4.38
C VAL A 193 6.95 8.42 5.20
N ALA A 194 7.93 9.08 4.58
CA ALA A 194 8.76 10.07 5.28
C ALA A 194 7.93 11.31 5.68
N ARG A 195 7.01 11.76 4.82
CA ARG A 195 6.09 12.87 5.14
C ARG A 195 5.12 12.47 6.26
N GLY A 196 4.57 11.26 6.23
CA GLY A 196 3.74 10.76 7.31
C GLY A 196 4.47 10.64 8.66
N CYS A 197 5.75 10.26 8.65
CA CYS A 197 6.58 10.32 9.86
C CYS A 197 6.78 11.76 10.37
N LEU A 198 6.92 12.74 9.46
CA LEU A 198 7.01 14.15 9.82
C LEU A 198 5.69 14.66 10.42
N SER A 199 4.55 14.30 9.82
CA SER A 199 3.21 14.67 10.31
C SER A 199 2.98 14.15 11.73
N GLU A 200 3.32 12.89 12.00
CA GLU A 200 3.22 12.31 13.34
C GLU A 200 4.16 13.00 14.34
N ALA A 201 5.38 13.34 13.93
CA ALA A 201 6.31 14.06 14.81
C ALA A 201 5.77 15.44 15.19
N GLN A 202 5.14 16.15 14.25
CA GLN A 202 4.52 17.47 14.49
C GLN A 202 3.33 17.36 15.45
N LEU A 203 2.46 16.37 15.28
CA LEU A 203 1.34 16.13 16.19
C LEU A 203 1.81 15.87 17.63
N ILE A 204 2.87 15.08 17.81
CA ILE A 204 3.44 14.81 19.14
C ILE A 204 4.01 16.10 19.78
N GLU A 205 4.67 16.95 18.99
CA GLU A 205 5.20 18.23 19.51
C GLU A 205 4.08 19.20 19.92
N GLU A 206 2.99 19.24 19.17
CA GLU A 206 1.81 20.05 19.51
C GLU A 206 1.16 19.57 20.80
N GLU A 207 0.93 18.29 20.99
CA GLU A 207 0.38 17.68 22.20
C GLU A 207 1.27 17.92 23.43
N GLU A 208 2.60 17.80 23.29
CA GLU A 208 3.56 18.10 24.37
C GLU A 208 3.64 19.61 24.69
N GLY A 209 3.33 20.47 23.72
CA GLY A 209 3.26 21.93 23.89
C GLY A 209 2.05 22.36 24.71
N GLU A 210 0.88 21.86 24.39
CA GLU A 210 -0.37 22.15 25.09
C GLU A 210 -0.36 21.70 26.55
N THR A 211 0.22 20.51 26.84
CA THR A 211 0.34 19.98 28.22
C THR A 211 1.31 20.77 29.12
N LYS A 212 2.10 21.69 28.58
CA LYS A 212 3.00 22.56 29.36
C LYS A 212 2.41 23.95 29.68
N GLU A 213 1.28 24.29 29.05
CA GLU A 213 0.59 25.58 29.26
C GLU A 213 -0.61 25.46 30.25
N GLU A 214 -0.99 24.24 30.65
CA GLU A 214 -1.92 23.98 31.76
C GLU A 214 -1.16 23.74 33.08
#